data_a61fa74371ced52b4a598ddbad43c157
#
_entry.id   a61fa74371ced52b4a598ddbad43c157
#
_cell.length_a   1.000
_cell.length_b   1.000
_cell.length_c   1.000
_cell.angle_alpha   90.00
_cell.angle_beta   90.00
_cell.angle_gamma   90.00
#
_symmetry.space_group_name_H-M   'P 1'
#
loop_
_entity.id
_entity.type
_entity.pdbx_description
1 polymer ?
#
loop_
_entity_poly.entity_id
_entity_poly.type
_entity_poly.pdbx_seq_one_letter_code
_entity_poly.pdbx_strand_id
1 'polypeptide(L)'
;MKSLRFLILLSLAGCSAHSAVLPSPAPDSFEHYRQQTLLDLERDRRFQDTDHRLELDWNAPREWVAQTPNGHGVLLVHGLGDSPGSFSDIGAHLASRGYRVRTLLLPGHGTQPSDMLDVDIEDWRRTVAQQVELLRRETDQVYLGGFSTGANLVLEYAMDNPDIAGLLMFSPAFKARNRYIWLLPWLAHIKPWLRDPDGPRQQQTPLRYQNVPTNGFAQFYQTSRSVIDKLEDRPFDRPVLIVSAAHDSVVDVEFVRESFAERFTHPASRMIWYGEPATSPQLPRLLVRTDHLPAQQVSRFSHMGVLFAPVNPLYGPGGSQRVCLNGQTDEDFARCRAGEPVWYSDWGYREPGKVHARLTFNPYFDWQAQVMDQVMQASSPALTQRQKQP
;
A
#
# COMPACT_ATOMS: atom_id res chain seq x y z
N MET A 1 -28.21 -69.08 17.46
CA MET A 1 -27.13 -68.34 18.14
C MET A 1 -26.03 -68.12 17.10
N LYS A 2 -25.96 -66.94 16.49
CA LYS A 2 -24.92 -66.52 15.55
C LYS A 2 -24.16 -65.34 16.16
N SER A 3 -22.93 -65.57 16.56
CA SER A 3 -22.04 -64.56 17.14
C SER A 3 -21.48 -63.66 16.04
N LEU A 4 -21.78 -62.38 16.14
CA LEU A 4 -21.27 -61.28 15.27
C LEU A 4 -19.92 -60.81 15.86
N ARG A 5 -18.82 -61.06 15.16
CA ARG A 5 -17.48 -60.53 15.53
C ARG A 5 -17.33 -59.14 14.89
N PHE A 6 -17.25 -58.07 15.74
CA PHE A 6 -16.87 -56.75 15.35
C PHE A 6 -15.35 -56.68 15.16
N LEU A 7 -14.93 -56.36 13.93
CA LEU A 7 -13.53 -56.03 13.63
C LEU A 7 -13.37 -54.51 13.86
N ILE A 8 -12.56 -54.15 14.86
CA ILE A 8 -12.13 -52.77 15.07
C ILE A 8 -10.88 -52.52 14.19
N LEU A 9 -11.03 -51.72 13.14
CA LEU A 9 -9.90 -51.17 12.38
C LEU A 9 -9.34 -49.96 13.15
N LEU A 10 -8.16 -50.13 13.76
CA LEU A 10 -7.35 -49.03 14.24
C LEU A 10 -6.69 -48.33 13.00
N SER A 11 -7.19 -47.13 12.68
CA SER A 11 -6.50 -46.22 11.74
C SER A 11 -5.35 -45.54 12.52
N LEU A 12 -4.10 -45.89 12.15
CA LEU A 12 -2.91 -45.15 12.57
C LEU A 12 -2.94 -43.79 11.82
N ALA A 13 -3.31 -42.74 12.51
CA ALA A 13 -3.09 -41.37 12.06
C ALA A 13 -1.59 -41.08 12.15
N GLY A 14 -0.91 -41.08 10.99
CA GLY A 14 0.45 -40.60 10.89
C GLY A 14 0.50 -39.08 11.15
N CYS A 15 1.01 -38.68 12.32
CA CYS A 15 1.42 -37.31 12.56
C CYS A 15 2.60 -36.98 11.64
N SER A 16 2.35 -36.31 10.53
CA SER A 16 3.39 -35.60 9.80
C SER A 16 3.89 -34.49 10.70
N ALA A 17 5.07 -34.68 11.30
CA ALA A 17 5.76 -33.60 12.00
C ALA A 17 6.13 -32.53 10.95
N HIS A 18 5.36 -31.45 10.90
CA HIS A 18 5.80 -30.22 10.30
C HIS A 18 7.01 -29.75 11.12
N SER A 19 8.21 -29.87 10.54
CA SER A 19 9.39 -29.21 11.09
C SER A 19 9.07 -27.72 11.13
N ALA A 20 8.82 -27.19 12.31
CA ALA A 20 8.73 -25.76 12.52
C ALA A 20 10.07 -25.17 12.09
N VAL A 21 10.10 -24.54 10.92
CA VAL A 21 11.23 -23.71 10.53
C VAL A 21 11.33 -22.63 11.58
N LEU A 22 12.39 -22.66 12.37
CA LEU A 22 12.63 -21.60 13.37
C LEU A 22 12.66 -20.26 12.61
N PRO A 23 11.94 -19.25 13.07
CA PRO A 23 11.96 -17.96 12.44
C PRO A 23 13.41 -17.49 12.37
N SER A 24 13.85 -17.06 11.18
CA SER A 24 15.16 -16.45 11.01
C SER A 24 15.33 -15.32 12.03
N PRO A 25 16.52 -15.17 12.64
CA PRO A 25 16.77 -14.10 13.57
C PRO A 25 16.44 -12.75 12.90
N ALA A 26 15.87 -11.82 13.69
CA ALA A 26 15.58 -10.49 13.19
C ALA A 26 16.87 -9.84 12.63
N PRO A 27 16.80 -9.15 11.48
CA PRO A 27 17.97 -8.50 10.90
C PRO A 27 18.52 -7.46 11.91
N ASP A 28 19.84 -7.39 11.99
CA ASP A 28 20.56 -6.46 12.89
C ASP A 28 20.67 -5.04 12.29
N SER A 29 20.53 -4.92 10.96
CA SER A 29 20.59 -3.67 10.22
C SER A 29 19.65 -3.68 9.02
N PHE A 30 19.32 -2.48 8.50
CA PHE A 30 18.53 -2.36 7.28
C PHE A 30 19.25 -2.95 6.06
N GLU A 31 20.57 -2.77 5.96
CA GLU A 31 21.35 -3.33 4.85
C GLU A 31 21.33 -4.87 4.87
N HIS A 32 21.44 -5.50 6.04
CA HIS A 32 21.30 -6.95 6.17
C HIS A 32 19.90 -7.41 5.73
N TYR A 33 18.84 -6.74 6.18
CA TYR A 33 17.47 -7.01 5.74
C TYR A 33 17.33 -6.92 4.21
N ARG A 34 17.84 -5.83 3.61
CA ARG A 34 17.80 -5.60 2.17
C ARG A 34 18.54 -6.69 1.38
N GLN A 35 19.72 -7.08 1.82
CA GLN A 35 20.51 -8.14 1.19
C GLN A 35 19.81 -9.48 1.25
N GLN A 36 19.26 -9.87 2.41
CA GLN A 36 18.49 -11.11 2.52
C GLN A 36 17.27 -11.10 1.61
N THR A 37 16.51 -10.00 1.60
CA THR A 37 15.34 -9.87 0.72
C THR A 37 15.71 -9.94 -0.76
N LEU A 38 16.86 -9.38 -1.19
CA LEU A 38 17.34 -9.49 -2.56
C LEU A 38 17.68 -10.93 -2.92
N LEU A 39 18.36 -11.68 -2.05
CA LEU A 39 18.67 -13.10 -2.27
C LEU A 39 17.39 -13.93 -2.39
N ASP A 40 16.38 -13.66 -1.57
CA ASP A 40 15.09 -14.33 -1.64
C ASP A 40 14.35 -13.99 -2.95
N LEU A 41 14.39 -12.73 -3.39
CA LEU A 41 13.82 -12.31 -4.67
C LEU A 41 14.54 -12.97 -5.85
N GLU A 42 15.88 -13.02 -5.86
CA GLU A 42 16.66 -13.67 -6.90
C GLU A 42 16.34 -15.15 -7.01
N ARG A 43 16.13 -15.84 -5.89
CA ARG A 43 15.84 -17.28 -5.82
C ARG A 43 14.39 -17.60 -6.20
N ASP A 44 13.41 -16.84 -5.68
CA ASP A 44 12.00 -17.26 -5.63
C ASP A 44 11.09 -16.45 -6.57
N ARG A 45 11.58 -15.30 -7.13
CA ARG A 45 10.76 -14.49 -7.99
C ARG A 45 10.49 -15.17 -9.33
N ARG A 46 9.22 -15.20 -9.71
CA ARG A 46 8.81 -15.56 -11.08
C ARG A 46 8.97 -14.34 -11.98
N PHE A 47 10.15 -14.17 -12.58
CA PHE A 47 10.45 -13.07 -13.48
C PHE A 47 9.51 -12.99 -14.67
N GLN A 48 9.16 -11.78 -15.08
CA GLN A 48 8.24 -11.50 -16.19
C GLN A 48 8.96 -10.98 -17.44
N ASP A 49 10.20 -10.53 -17.28
CA ASP A 49 11.05 -10.00 -18.34
C ASP A 49 12.41 -10.70 -18.32
N THR A 50 13.16 -10.58 -19.42
CA THR A 50 14.54 -11.06 -19.52
C THR A 50 15.52 -10.15 -18.80
N ASP A 51 15.20 -8.87 -18.64
CA ASP A 51 15.95 -7.95 -17.77
C ASP A 51 15.43 -8.03 -16.33
N HIS A 52 16.02 -8.92 -15.56
CA HIS A 52 15.69 -9.11 -14.15
C HIS A 52 16.00 -7.89 -13.27
N ARG A 53 16.88 -6.98 -13.72
CA ARG A 53 17.35 -5.84 -12.92
C ARG A 53 16.19 -4.92 -12.51
N LEU A 54 15.33 -4.55 -13.47
CA LEU A 54 14.17 -3.71 -13.19
C LEU A 54 13.26 -4.35 -12.14
N GLU A 55 13.01 -5.65 -12.27
CA GLU A 55 12.13 -6.37 -11.35
C GLU A 55 12.73 -6.46 -9.95
N LEU A 56 14.02 -6.75 -9.83
CA LEU A 56 14.72 -6.79 -8.54
C LEU A 56 14.73 -5.40 -7.89
N ASP A 57 15.16 -4.38 -8.62
CA ASP A 57 15.23 -3.01 -8.10
C ASP A 57 13.86 -2.50 -7.65
N TRP A 58 12.79 -2.86 -8.34
CA TRP A 58 11.44 -2.41 -8.00
C TRP A 58 10.83 -3.13 -6.80
N ASN A 59 11.12 -4.42 -6.67
CA ASN A 59 10.54 -5.25 -5.61
C ASN A 59 11.40 -5.29 -4.34
N ALA A 60 12.66 -4.87 -4.39
CA ALA A 60 13.53 -4.84 -3.23
C ALA A 60 13.25 -3.65 -2.30
N PRO A 61 13.45 -3.82 -0.98
CA PRO A 61 13.51 -2.70 -0.05
C PRO A 61 14.57 -1.68 -0.47
N ARG A 62 14.25 -0.40 -0.33
CA ARG A 62 15.13 0.71 -0.73
C ARG A 62 15.34 1.68 0.42
N GLU A 63 16.52 2.28 0.46
CA GLU A 63 16.84 3.41 1.33
C GLU A 63 17.23 4.62 0.48
N TRP A 64 16.73 5.78 0.86
CA TRP A 64 17.20 7.08 0.40
C TRP A 64 17.80 7.81 1.59
N VAL A 65 19.06 8.19 1.48
CA VAL A 65 19.78 8.98 2.48
C VAL A 65 19.86 10.41 1.97
N ALA A 66 19.38 11.36 2.75
CA ALA A 66 19.43 12.77 2.41
C ALA A 66 20.86 13.29 2.35
N GLN A 67 21.16 14.20 1.42
CA GLN A 67 22.45 14.89 1.36
C GLN A 67 22.66 15.79 2.60
N THR A 68 21.59 16.39 3.09
CA THR A 68 21.58 17.21 4.32
C THR A 68 20.51 16.63 5.26
N PRO A 69 20.89 15.69 6.16
CA PRO A 69 19.94 15.04 7.06
C PRO A 69 19.31 16.02 8.05
N ASN A 70 18.01 15.86 8.30
CA ASN A 70 17.25 16.60 9.31
C ASN A 70 17.07 15.84 10.65
N GLY A 71 17.67 14.66 10.77
CA GLY A 71 17.57 13.78 11.94
C GLY A 71 16.32 12.87 11.94
N HIS A 72 15.40 13.00 10.99
CA HIS A 72 14.14 12.25 10.99
C HIS A 72 14.13 11.11 9.98
N GLY A 73 13.43 10.03 10.35
CA GLY A 73 13.23 8.85 9.52
C GLY A 73 11.78 8.70 9.04
N VAL A 74 11.60 8.10 7.85
CA VAL A 74 10.30 7.71 7.31
C VAL A 74 10.34 6.27 6.83
N LEU A 75 9.46 5.43 7.35
CA LEU A 75 9.24 4.08 6.83
C LEU A 75 7.97 4.06 5.98
N LEU A 76 8.08 3.58 4.74
CA LEU A 76 6.98 3.49 3.76
C LEU A 76 6.59 2.04 3.50
N VAL A 77 5.30 1.72 3.63
CA VAL A 77 4.74 0.37 3.54
C VAL A 77 3.76 0.28 2.36
N HIS A 78 4.05 -0.60 1.41
CA HIS A 78 3.25 -0.79 0.20
C HIS A 78 1.92 -1.50 0.45
N GLY A 79 1.03 -1.51 -0.55
CA GLY A 79 -0.29 -2.14 -0.50
C GLY A 79 -0.29 -3.63 -0.83
N LEU A 80 -1.48 -4.26 -0.77
CA LEU A 80 -1.70 -5.66 -1.11
C LEU A 80 -1.38 -5.93 -2.58
N GLY A 81 -0.55 -6.93 -2.84
CA GLY A 81 -0.10 -7.30 -4.18
C GLY A 81 0.83 -6.29 -4.85
N ASP A 82 1.30 -5.31 -4.10
CA ASP A 82 2.17 -4.23 -4.56
C ASP A 82 3.63 -4.47 -4.13
N SER A 83 4.50 -3.46 -4.23
CA SER A 83 5.92 -3.58 -3.92
C SER A 83 6.54 -2.26 -3.48
N PRO A 84 7.76 -2.27 -2.88
CA PRO A 84 8.47 -1.08 -2.40
C PRO A 84 8.65 0.02 -3.44
N GLY A 85 8.80 -0.33 -4.72
CA GLY A 85 8.96 0.61 -5.83
C GLY A 85 7.81 1.60 -6.01
N SER A 86 6.62 1.30 -5.48
CA SER A 86 5.47 2.21 -5.50
C SER A 86 5.71 3.52 -4.77
N PHE A 87 6.75 3.59 -3.94
CA PHE A 87 7.16 4.81 -3.25
C PHE A 87 8.39 5.50 -3.86
N SER A 88 8.79 5.15 -5.10
CA SER A 88 9.98 5.71 -5.74
C SER A 88 10.01 7.23 -5.74
N ASP A 89 8.91 7.88 -6.11
CA ASP A 89 8.84 9.34 -6.23
C ASP A 89 8.63 10.03 -4.87
N ILE A 90 7.77 9.47 -4.03
CA ILE A 90 7.52 9.96 -2.66
C ILE A 90 8.80 9.81 -1.82
N GLY A 91 9.49 8.67 -1.90
CA GLY A 91 10.73 8.43 -1.17
C GLY A 91 11.84 9.39 -1.58
N ALA A 92 12.02 9.62 -2.89
CA ALA A 92 12.98 10.57 -3.41
C ALA A 92 12.64 12.01 -2.98
N HIS A 93 11.36 12.41 -3.03
CA HIS A 93 10.93 13.73 -2.54
C HIS A 93 11.26 13.91 -1.05
N LEU A 94 10.88 12.99 -0.19
CA LEU A 94 11.14 13.08 1.25
C LEU A 94 12.65 13.14 1.56
N ALA A 95 13.46 12.36 0.86
CA ALA A 95 14.92 12.42 1.00
C ALA A 95 15.47 13.79 0.59
N SER A 96 14.92 14.43 -0.44
CA SER A 96 15.29 15.80 -0.82
C SER A 96 14.97 16.85 0.27
N ARG A 97 14.05 16.50 1.21
CA ARG A 97 13.68 17.33 2.38
C ARG A 97 14.46 17.00 3.65
N GLY A 98 15.45 16.15 3.54
CA GLY A 98 16.34 15.83 4.66
C GLY A 98 16.00 14.56 5.43
N TYR A 99 14.93 13.86 5.08
CA TYR A 99 14.53 12.62 5.75
C TYR A 99 15.39 11.44 5.31
N ARG A 100 15.68 10.53 6.24
CA ARG A 100 16.13 9.18 5.91
C ARG A 100 14.89 8.34 5.60
N VAL A 101 14.76 7.86 4.39
CA VAL A 101 13.55 7.16 3.94
C VAL A 101 13.86 5.70 3.65
N ARG A 102 13.04 4.79 4.18
CA ARG A 102 13.11 3.36 3.91
C ARG A 102 11.79 2.83 3.42
N THR A 103 11.84 1.86 2.53
CA THR A 103 10.72 0.99 2.20
C THR A 103 10.97 -0.41 2.70
N LEU A 104 9.92 -1.19 2.91
CA LEU A 104 10.02 -2.62 3.21
C LEU A 104 9.25 -3.44 2.18
N LEU A 105 9.53 -4.75 2.10
CA LEU A 105 8.74 -5.72 1.37
C LEU A 105 7.96 -6.58 2.36
N LEU A 106 6.64 -6.58 2.26
CA LEU A 106 5.78 -7.41 3.10
C LEU A 106 5.92 -8.90 2.71
N PRO A 107 5.96 -9.84 3.68
CA PRO A 107 5.95 -11.27 3.40
C PRO A 107 4.88 -11.69 2.39
N GLY A 108 5.23 -12.63 1.51
CA GLY A 108 4.38 -13.10 0.42
C GLY A 108 4.31 -12.18 -0.80
N HIS A 109 5.02 -11.05 -0.79
CA HIS A 109 5.08 -10.12 -1.92
C HIS A 109 6.41 -10.20 -2.65
N GLY A 110 6.45 -9.64 -3.85
CA GLY A 110 7.68 -9.48 -4.64
C GLY A 110 8.14 -10.73 -5.39
N THR A 111 7.76 -11.92 -5.01
CA THR A 111 8.17 -13.21 -5.59
C THR A 111 7.15 -13.73 -6.62
N GLN A 112 6.10 -14.37 -6.16
CA GLN A 112 4.97 -14.85 -6.98
C GLN A 112 3.67 -14.81 -6.18
N PRO A 113 2.49 -14.68 -6.84
CA PRO A 113 1.21 -14.55 -6.14
C PRO A 113 0.87 -15.72 -5.21
N SER A 114 1.30 -16.96 -5.53
CA SER A 114 1.07 -18.15 -4.70
C SER A 114 1.67 -18.07 -3.31
N ASP A 115 2.71 -17.25 -3.11
CA ASP A 115 3.36 -17.11 -1.81
C ASP A 115 2.48 -16.36 -0.79
N MET A 116 1.38 -15.77 -1.27
CA MET A 116 0.35 -15.18 -0.41
C MET A 116 -0.69 -16.20 0.10
N LEU A 117 -0.63 -17.47 -0.33
CA LEU A 117 -1.58 -18.49 0.12
C LEU A 117 -1.47 -18.77 1.63
N ASP A 118 -0.25 -18.67 2.17
CA ASP A 118 0.06 -19.03 3.55
C ASP A 118 0.54 -17.85 4.41
N VAL A 119 0.43 -16.59 3.90
CA VAL A 119 0.81 -15.42 4.71
C VAL A 119 -0.12 -15.22 5.89
N ASP A 120 0.45 -14.71 6.98
CA ASP A 120 -0.29 -14.29 8.16
C ASP A 120 -0.09 -12.79 8.41
N ILE A 121 -1.14 -12.12 8.90
CA ILE A 121 -1.10 -10.70 9.24
C ILE A 121 -0.04 -10.40 10.31
N GLU A 122 0.23 -11.35 11.21
CA GLU A 122 1.25 -11.20 12.25
C GLU A 122 2.67 -11.11 11.66
N ASP A 123 2.92 -11.75 10.51
CA ASP A 123 4.19 -11.60 9.80
C ASP A 123 4.33 -10.19 9.21
N TRP A 124 3.25 -9.61 8.68
CA TRP A 124 3.25 -8.23 8.21
C TRP A 124 3.47 -7.24 9.36
N ARG A 125 2.75 -7.41 10.49
CA ARG A 125 2.91 -6.61 11.71
C ARG A 125 4.33 -6.67 12.25
N ARG A 126 4.88 -7.87 12.35
CA ARG A 126 6.26 -8.10 12.81
C ARG A 126 7.28 -7.42 11.90
N THR A 127 7.11 -7.52 10.58
CA THR A 127 8.01 -6.87 9.62
C THR A 127 7.97 -5.36 9.77
N VAL A 128 6.79 -4.74 9.89
CA VAL A 128 6.66 -3.30 10.15
C VAL A 128 7.37 -2.93 11.46
N ALA A 129 7.08 -3.64 12.55
CA ALA A 129 7.69 -3.35 13.86
C ALA A 129 9.21 -3.45 13.84
N GLN A 130 9.78 -4.49 13.22
CA GLN A 130 11.23 -4.67 13.09
C GLN A 130 11.88 -3.54 12.30
N GLN A 131 11.28 -3.11 11.19
CA GLN A 131 11.84 -2.04 10.36
C GLN A 131 11.72 -0.66 11.01
N VAL A 132 10.66 -0.42 11.78
CA VAL A 132 10.55 0.80 12.61
C VAL A 132 11.64 0.82 13.66
N GLU A 133 11.89 -0.29 14.34
CA GLU A 133 12.93 -0.38 15.38
C GLU A 133 14.34 -0.15 14.81
N LEU A 134 14.64 -0.69 13.62
CA LEU A 134 15.90 -0.41 12.94
C LEU A 134 16.04 1.08 12.59
N LEU A 135 14.96 1.72 12.12
CA LEU A 135 15.00 3.13 11.77
C LEU A 135 15.16 4.04 13.01
N ARG A 136 14.52 3.69 14.14
CA ARG A 136 14.66 4.40 15.43
C ARG A 136 16.07 4.48 15.95
N ARG A 137 16.90 3.46 15.70
CA ARG A 137 18.31 3.44 16.14
C ARG A 137 19.17 4.47 15.41
N GLU A 138 18.69 4.97 14.28
CA GLU A 138 19.46 5.83 13.37
C GLU A 138 18.85 7.22 13.18
N THR A 139 17.70 7.49 13.81
CA THR A 139 16.98 8.77 13.65
C THR A 139 16.33 9.22 14.95
N ASP A 140 16.19 10.54 15.12
CA ASP A 140 15.62 11.14 16.34
C ASP A 140 14.11 10.98 16.43
N GLN A 141 13.43 11.00 15.28
CA GLN A 141 11.97 10.84 15.17
C GLN A 141 11.64 9.95 13.96
N VAL A 142 10.60 9.15 14.10
CA VAL A 142 10.11 8.28 13.04
C VAL A 142 8.69 8.67 12.63
N TYR A 143 8.51 8.84 11.33
CA TYR A 143 7.23 8.96 10.64
C TYR A 143 6.95 7.66 9.90
N LEU A 144 5.67 7.33 9.73
CA LEU A 144 5.28 6.18 8.94
C LEU A 144 4.43 6.63 7.75
N GLY A 145 4.62 5.97 6.62
CA GLY A 145 3.77 6.18 5.46
C GLY A 145 3.29 4.84 4.91
N GLY A 146 2.10 4.83 4.31
CA GLY A 146 1.56 3.61 3.74
C GLY A 146 0.59 3.85 2.59
N PHE A 147 0.55 2.89 1.69
CA PHE A 147 -0.41 2.84 0.60
C PHE A 147 -1.41 1.70 0.82
N SER A 148 -2.71 2.01 0.71
CA SER A 148 -3.78 1.01 0.76
C SER A 148 -3.69 0.14 2.04
N THR A 149 -3.45 -1.17 1.96
CA THR A 149 -3.23 -2.07 3.10
C THR A 149 -2.04 -1.63 3.96
N GLY A 150 -0.98 -1.11 3.33
CA GLY A 150 0.17 -0.56 4.06
C GLY A 150 -0.22 0.62 4.94
N ALA A 151 -1.18 1.46 4.52
CA ALA A 151 -1.72 2.54 5.34
C ALA A 151 -2.44 2.02 6.59
N ASN A 152 -3.15 0.89 6.49
CA ASN A 152 -3.76 0.25 7.65
C ASN A 152 -2.70 -0.22 8.65
N LEU A 153 -1.66 -0.91 8.16
CA LEU A 153 -0.58 -1.44 9.02
C LEU A 153 0.16 -0.33 9.75
N VAL A 154 0.47 0.79 9.08
CA VAL A 154 1.16 1.91 9.72
C VAL A 154 0.28 2.65 10.71
N LEU A 155 -1.01 2.80 10.44
CA LEU A 155 -1.96 3.40 11.39
C LEU A 155 -2.14 2.49 12.62
N GLU A 156 -2.34 1.19 12.41
CA GLU A 156 -2.45 0.20 13.48
C GLU A 156 -1.22 0.25 14.40
N TYR A 157 -0.02 0.22 13.82
CA TYR A 157 1.22 0.33 14.57
C TYR A 157 1.32 1.66 15.34
N ALA A 158 1.03 2.77 14.67
CA ALA A 158 1.11 4.09 15.28
C ALA A 158 0.08 4.29 16.42
N MET A 159 -1.11 3.67 16.33
CA MET A 159 -2.11 3.72 17.42
C MET A 159 -1.55 3.10 18.70
N ASP A 160 -0.73 2.05 18.61
CA ASP A 160 -0.13 1.39 19.78
C ASP A 160 1.23 1.99 20.20
N ASN A 161 1.83 2.84 19.36
CA ASN A 161 3.15 3.41 19.57
C ASN A 161 3.09 4.95 19.51
N PRO A 162 2.92 5.62 20.68
CA PRO A 162 2.68 7.07 20.75
C PRO A 162 3.89 7.93 20.37
N ASP A 163 5.06 7.36 20.27
CA ASP A 163 6.32 8.01 19.85
C ASP A 163 6.48 8.16 18.33
N ILE A 164 5.57 7.57 17.52
CA ILE A 164 5.52 7.85 16.09
C ILE A 164 5.06 9.30 15.87
N ALA A 165 5.88 10.09 15.17
CA ALA A 165 5.70 11.53 15.05
C ALA A 165 4.52 11.95 14.15
N GLY A 166 4.16 11.14 13.15
CA GLY A 166 3.04 11.43 12.25
C GLY A 166 2.90 10.38 11.16
N LEU A 167 1.83 10.51 10.33
CA LEU A 167 1.49 9.55 9.30
C LEU A 167 1.28 10.19 7.92
N LEU A 168 1.66 9.44 6.88
CA LEU A 168 1.39 9.73 5.48
C LEU A 168 0.59 8.56 4.89
N MET A 169 -0.69 8.73 4.60
CA MET A 169 -1.56 7.66 4.14
C MET A 169 -2.12 7.95 2.75
N PHE A 170 -1.79 7.09 1.79
CA PHE A 170 -2.18 7.20 0.39
C PHE A 170 -3.25 6.14 0.09
N SER A 171 -4.44 6.57 -0.31
CA SER A 171 -5.62 5.72 -0.55
C SER A 171 -5.82 4.66 0.55
N PRO A 172 -5.90 5.05 1.84
CA PRO A 172 -5.94 4.10 2.95
C PRO A 172 -7.16 3.17 2.84
N ALA A 173 -6.92 1.88 3.03
CA ALA A 173 -7.94 0.86 2.83
C ALA A 173 -8.67 0.50 4.15
N PHE A 174 -9.12 1.52 4.90
CA PHE A 174 -9.83 1.33 6.18
C PHE A 174 -11.06 0.43 6.03
N LYS A 175 -11.78 0.59 4.93
CA LYS A 175 -12.94 -0.22 4.61
C LYS A 175 -13.03 -0.50 3.12
N ALA A 176 -13.17 -1.77 2.76
CA ALA A 176 -13.34 -2.16 1.37
C ALA A 176 -14.72 -1.71 0.85
N ARG A 177 -14.78 -1.32 -0.43
CA ARG A 177 -16.05 -1.04 -1.10
C ARG A 177 -16.93 -2.29 -1.26
N ASN A 178 -16.32 -3.46 -1.35
CA ASN A 178 -17.04 -4.74 -1.41
C ASN A 178 -17.58 -5.12 -0.03
N ARG A 179 -18.88 -5.05 0.16
CA ARG A 179 -19.55 -5.37 1.43
C ARG A 179 -19.44 -6.83 1.89
N TYR A 180 -19.03 -7.75 1.01
CA TYR A 180 -18.88 -9.17 1.31
C TYR A 180 -17.46 -9.58 1.71
N ILE A 181 -16.55 -8.62 1.86
CA ILE A 181 -15.14 -8.88 2.20
C ILE A 181 -14.98 -9.67 3.50
N TRP A 182 -15.89 -9.53 4.44
CA TRP A 182 -15.92 -10.23 5.73
C TRP A 182 -16.05 -11.76 5.63
N LEU A 183 -16.49 -12.27 4.48
CA LEU A 183 -16.53 -13.71 4.21
C LEU A 183 -15.16 -14.31 3.85
N LEU A 184 -14.19 -13.48 3.46
CA LEU A 184 -12.93 -13.96 2.91
C LEU A 184 -12.06 -14.74 3.89
N PRO A 185 -11.98 -14.42 5.20
CA PRO A 185 -11.25 -15.26 6.16
C PRO A 185 -11.75 -16.71 6.18
N TRP A 186 -13.08 -16.91 6.11
CA TRP A 186 -13.67 -18.25 6.04
C TRP A 186 -13.49 -18.88 4.64
N LEU A 187 -13.70 -18.09 3.59
CA LEU A 187 -13.61 -18.57 2.20
C LEU A 187 -12.19 -19.01 1.83
N ALA A 188 -11.16 -18.41 2.39
CA ALA A 188 -9.77 -18.75 2.13
C ALA A 188 -9.44 -20.22 2.43
N HIS A 189 -10.12 -20.84 3.41
CA HIS A 189 -9.93 -22.24 3.75
C HIS A 189 -10.49 -23.24 2.73
N ILE A 190 -11.44 -22.82 1.88
CA ILE A 190 -12.12 -23.70 0.92
C ILE A 190 -11.91 -23.31 -0.53
N LYS A 191 -11.54 -22.06 -0.79
CA LYS A 191 -11.30 -21.53 -2.14
C LYS A 191 -10.03 -20.69 -2.15
N PRO A 192 -8.86 -21.28 -2.42
CA PRO A 192 -7.56 -20.59 -2.39
C PRO A 192 -7.50 -19.38 -3.34
N TRP A 193 -8.21 -19.42 -4.46
CA TRP A 193 -8.22 -18.36 -5.47
C TRP A 193 -9.64 -17.93 -5.81
N LEU A 194 -9.90 -16.62 -5.76
CA LEU A 194 -11.17 -16.04 -6.26
C LEU A 194 -11.24 -16.07 -7.77
N ARG A 195 -10.10 -15.93 -8.44
CA ARG A 195 -9.93 -16.05 -9.89
C ARG A 195 -8.98 -17.20 -10.17
N ASP A 196 -9.26 -17.93 -11.24
CA ASP A 196 -8.43 -19.04 -11.69
C ASP A 196 -6.97 -18.56 -11.92
N PRO A 197 -5.98 -19.13 -11.21
CA PRO A 197 -4.58 -18.79 -11.43
C PRO A 197 -4.03 -19.28 -12.78
N ASP A 198 -4.66 -20.30 -13.39
CA ASP A 198 -4.29 -20.84 -14.70
C ASP A 198 -5.10 -20.21 -15.84
N GLY A 199 -5.96 -19.23 -15.51
CA GLY A 199 -6.77 -18.51 -16.47
C GLY A 199 -5.96 -17.57 -17.37
N PRO A 200 -6.60 -16.98 -18.40
CA PRO A 200 -5.91 -16.19 -19.43
C PRO A 200 -5.36 -14.85 -18.90
N ARG A 201 -5.70 -14.47 -17.68
CA ARG A 201 -5.21 -13.22 -17.07
C ARG A 201 -3.80 -13.39 -16.53
N GLN A 202 -2.91 -12.48 -16.92
CA GLN A 202 -1.56 -12.41 -16.36
C GLN A 202 -1.61 -12.35 -14.82
N GLN A 203 -0.85 -13.20 -14.15
CA GLN A 203 -0.86 -13.31 -12.68
C GLN A 203 -0.12 -12.16 -12.00
N GLN A 204 0.94 -11.68 -12.64
CA GLN A 204 1.75 -10.55 -12.16
C GLN A 204 2.37 -9.80 -13.32
N THR A 205 2.79 -8.58 -13.06
CA THR A 205 3.64 -7.76 -13.91
C THR A 205 5.06 -7.71 -13.31
N PRO A 206 6.05 -7.13 -13.99
CA PRO A 206 7.35 -6.87 -13.39
C PRO A 206 7.28 -6.14 -12.04
N LEU A 207 6.22 -5.36 -11.81
CA LEU A 207 6.13 -4.41 -10.71
C LEU A 207 5.15 -4.81 -9.60
N ARG A 208 4.14 -5.65 -9.90
CA ARG A 208 3.07 -5.98 -8.94
C ARG A 208 2.27 -7.22 -9.34
N TYR A 209 1.57 -7.80 -8.38
CA TYR A 209 0.62 -8.88 -8.63
C TYR A 209 -0.68 -8.35 -9.28
N GLN A 210 -1.22 -9.13 -10.20
CA GLN A 210 -2.50 -8.89 -10.89
C GLN A 210 -3.62 -9.79 -10.35
N ASN A 211 -3.24 -10.91 -9.75
CA ASN A 211 -4.13 -11.86 -9.12
C ASN A 211 -3.59 -12.19 -7.72
N VAL A 212 -4.38 -11.89 -6.71
CA VAL A 212 -4.05 -12.14 -5.30
C VAL A 212 -4.90 -13.31 -4.81
N PRO A 213 -4.33 -14.30 -4.09
CA PRO A 213 -5.08 -15.39 -3.47
C PRO A 213 -6.14 -14.88 -2.50
N THR A 214 -7.15 -15.71 -2.23
CA THR A 214 -8.22 -15.39 -1.28
C THR A 214 -7.66 -15.08 0.11
N ASN A 215 -6.59 -15.79 0.53
CA ASN A 215 -5.94 -15.54 1.82
C ASN A 215 -5.34 -14.12 1.90
N GLY A 216 -4.68 -13.62 0.84
CA GLY A 216 -4.16 -12.24 0.84
C GLY A 216 -5.26 -11.21 1.11
N PHE A 217 -6.44 -11.38 0.51
CA PHE A 217 -7.60 -10.54 0.82
C PHE A 217 -8.17 -10.77 2.23
N ALA A 218 -8.09 -12.00 2.77
CA ALA A 218 -8.48 -12.28 4.14
C ALA A 218 -7.59 -11.55 5.16
N GLN A 219 -6.28 -11.56 4.94
CA GLN A 219 -5.33 -10.83 5.78
C GLN A 219 -5.54 -9.29 5.65
N PHE A 220 -5.79 -8.79 4.45
CA PHE A 220 -6.20 -7.40 4.25
C PHE A 220 -7.46 -7.05 5.08
N TYR A 221 -8.49 -7.90 5.05
CA TYR A 221 -9.70 -7.65 5.84
C TYR A 221 -9.41 -7.56 7.34
N GLN A 222 -8.48 -8.36 7.85
CA GLN A 222 -8.07 -8.29 9.25
C GLN A 222 -7.40 -6.93 9.59
N THR A 223 -6.56 -6.39 8.69
CA THR A 223 -5.99 -5.02 8.90
C THR A 223 -7.09 -3.96 8.91
N SER A 224 -8.09 -4.09 8.03
CA SER A 224 -9.24 -3.19 7.95
C SER A 224 -10.05 -3.21 9.26
N ARG A 225 -10.35 -4.40 9.79
CA ARG A 225 -11.06 -4.55 11.06
C ARG A 225 -10.29 -3.94 12.23
N SER A 226 -9.00 -4.25 12.34
CA SER A 226 -8.15 -3.71 13.39
C SER A 226 -8.11 -2.18 13.42
N VAL A 227 -7.99 -1.55 12.23
CA VAL A 227 -8.01 -0.08 12.11
C VAL A 227 -9.36 0.50 12.54
N ILE A 228 -10.47 -0.10 12.10
CA ILE A 228 -11.82 0.36 12.49
C ILE A 228 -11.97 0.28 14.00
N ASP A 229 -11.69 -0.88 14.60
CA ASP A 229 -11.85 -1.12 16.03
C ASP A 229 -10.97 -0.15 16.86
N LYS A 230 -9.71 0.12 16.43
CA LYS A 230 -8.83 1.08 17.12
C LYS A 230 -9.31 2.53 17.00
N LEU A 231 -9.81 2.94 15.82
CA LEU A 231 -10.36 4.28 15.63
C LEU A 231 -11.69 4.48 16.38
N GLU A 232 -12.49 3.44 16.55
CA GLU A 232 -13.68 3.47 17.40
C GLU A 232 -13.32 3.64 18.89
N ASP A 233 -12.25 2.96 19.34
CA ASP A 233 -11.76 3.03 20.73
C ASP A 233 -11.23 4.43 21.07
N ARG A 234 -10.38 5.00 20.24
CA ARG A 234 -9.76 6.32 20.47
C ARG A 234 -9.39 7.07 19.21
N PRO A 235 -9.40 8.43 19.23
CA PRO A 235 -8.93 9.22 18.11
C PRO A 235 -7.40 9.14 17.96
N PHE A 236 -6.93 9.43 16.73
CA PHE A 236 -5.53 9.66 16.43
C PHE A 236 -5.23 11.16 16.52
N ASP A 237 -4.33 11.56 17.41
CA ASP A 237 -4.07 12.94 17.81
C ASP A 237 -2.73 13.52 17.33
N ARG A 238 -2.03 12.83 16.43
CA ARG A 238 -0.78 13.29 15.80
C ARG A 238 -1.03 13.74 14.36
N PRO A 239 -0.12 14.56 13.77
CA PRO A 239 -0.27 15.01 12.39
C PRO A 239 -0.41 13.84 11.41
N VAL A 240 -1.36 13.96 10.51
CA VAL A 240 -1.57 12.99 9.43
C VAL A 240 -1.89 13.69 8.12
N LEU A 241 -1.30 13.19 7.04
CA LEU A 241 -1.78 13.42 5.69
C LEU A 241 -2.55 12.20 5.21
N ILE A 242 -3.80 12.37 4.80
CA ILE A 242 -4.56 11.38 4.04
C ILE A 242 -4.74 11.89 2.61
N VAL A 243 -4.48 11.05 1.63
CA VAL A 243 -4.71 11.34 0.21
C VAL A 243 -5.69 10.32 -0.34
N SER A 244 -6.82 10.77 -0.89
CA SER A 244 -7.87 9.89 -1.43
C SER A 244 -8.43 10.45 -2.74
N ALA A 245 -8.86 9.53 -3.63
CA ALA A 245 -9.59 9.84 -4.85
C ALA A 245 -11.08 9.52 -4.67
N ALA A 246 -11.96 10.45 -5.00
CA ALA A 246 -13.42 10.30 -4.85
C ALA A 246 -13.98 9.08 -5.59
N HIS A 247 -13.38 8.74 -6.73
CA HIS A 247 -13.81 7.64 -7.59
C HIS A 247 -12.98 6.35 -7.39
N ASP A 248 -12.32 6.22 -6.22
CA ASP A 248 -11.61 4.99 -5.89
C ASP A 248 -12.56 3.78 -5.94
N SER A 249 -12.20 2.81 -6.77
CA SER A 249 -13.02 1.60 -6.99
C SER A 249 -12.74 0.47 -6.00
N VAL A 250 -11.75 0.63 -5.12
CA VAL A 250 -11.25 -0.40 -4.21
C VAL A 250 -11.77 -0.19 -2.79
N VAL A 251 -11.70 1.06 -2.30
CA VAL A 251 -12.02 1.42 -0.91
C VAL A 251 -13.29 2.26 -0.78
N ASP A 252 -13.92 2.19 0.38
CA ASP A 252 -15.04 3.04 0.78
C ASP A 252 -14.46 4.40 1.21
N VAL A 253 -14.32 5.32 0.27
CA VAL A 253 -13.66 6.62 0.47
C VAL A 253 -14.50 7.56 1.35
N GLU A 254 -15.82 7.41 1.38
CA GLU A 254 -16.66 8.18 2.28
C GLU A 254 -16.40 7.80 3.73
N PHE A 255 -16.24 6.51 4.02
CA PHE A 255 -15.84 6.05 5.35
C PHE A 255 -14.47 6.63 5.77
N VAL A 256 -13.50 6.72 4.83
CA VAL A 256 -12.20 7.34 5.10
C VAL A 256 -12.37 8.83 5.41
N ARG A 257 -13.19 9.55 4.66
CA ARG A 257 -13.46 10.97 4.84
C ARG A 257 -14.17 11.26 6.18
N GLU A 258 -15.17 10.47 6.52
CA GLU A 258 -15.87 10.55 7.81
C GLU A 258 -14.93 10.24 8.97
N SER A 259 -14.14 9.16 8.87
CA SER A 259 -13.12 8.83 9.86
C SER A 259 -12.11 9.97 10.04
N PHE A 260 -11.67 10.62 8.94
CA PHE A 260 -10.77 11.77 9.04
C PHE A 260 -11.41 12.94 9.80
N ALA A 261 -12.66 13.22 9.52
CA ALA A 261 -13.39 14.32 10.19
C ALA A 261 -13.49 14.11 11.71
N GLU A 262 -13.80 12.87 12.12
CA GLU A 262 -14.18 12.54 13.49
C GLU A 262 -13.04 12.01 14.35
N ARG A 263 -12.08 11.28 13.74
CA ARG A 263 -11.09 10.48 14.46
C ARG A 263 -9.65 11.00 14.36
N PHE A 264 -9.34 11.88 13.40
CA PHE A 264 -8.00 12.46 13.26
C PHE A 264 -8.03 13.92 13.76
N THR A 265 -7.70 14.11 15.04
CA THR A 265 -8.00 15.35 15.76
C THR A 265 -6.92 16.41 15.70
N HIS A 266 -5.69 16.06 15.31
CA HIS A 266 -4.57 17.01 15.29
C HIS A 266 -4.84 18.17 14.31
N PRO A 267 -4.66 19.43 14.70
CA PRO A 267 -5.01 20.61 13.88
C PRO A 267 -4.18 20.75 12.60
N ALA A 268 -2.95 20.21 12.58
CA ALA A 268 -2.10 20.19 11.39
C ALA A 268 -2.45 19.07 10.40
N SER A 269 -3.31 18.13 10.77
CA SER A 269 -3.73 17.07 9.86
C SER A 269 -4.43 17.63 8.62
N ARG A 270 -4.16 17.04 7.46
CA ARG A 270 -4.78 17.39 6.18
C ARG A 270 -5.29 16.15 5.48
N MET A 271 -6.43 16.30 4.77
CA MET A 271 -6.88 15.32 3.81
C MET A 271 -6.92 15.98 2.43
N ILE A 272 -6.24 15.37 1.47
CA ILE A 272 -6.36 15.71 0.05
C ILE A 272 -7.44 14.84 -0.56
N TRP A 273 -8.40 15.49 -1.22
CA TRP A 273 -9.51 14.86 -1.91
C TRP A 273 -9.45 15.20 -3.40
N TYR A 274 -9.17 14.21 -4.21
CA TYR A 274 -9.23 14.33 -5.67
C TYR A 274 -10.63 13.96 -6.15
N GLY A 275 -11.42 14.95 -6.51
CA GLY A 275 -12.82 14.81 -6.93
C GLY A 275 -13.54 16.13 -6.82
N GLU A 276 -14.85 16.10 -7.05
CA GLU A 276 -15.70 17.27 -6.83
C GLU A 276 -15.82 17.59 -5.32
N PRO A 277 -16.03 18.85 -4.97
CA PRO A 277 -16.31 19.22 -3.59
C PRO A 277 -17.50 18.44 -3.05
N ALA A 278 -17.35 17.81 -1.90
CA ALA A 278 -18.47 17.17 -1.23
C ALA A 278 -19.53 18.22 -0.89
N THR A 279 -20.80 17.87 -1.07
CA THR A 279 -21.95 18.71 -0.69
C THR A 279 -22.11 18.85 0.82
N SER A 280 -21.31 18.16 1.61
CA SER A 280 -21.27 18.19 3.08
C SER A 280 -20.57 19.44 3.62
N PRO A 281 -20.82 19.83 4.90
CA PRO A 281 -20.23 21.02 5.49
C PRO A 281 -18.72 21.07 5.31
N GLN A 282 -18.21 22.26 4.99
CA GLN A 282 -16.78 22.48 4.72
C GLN A 282 -15.95 22.02 5.92
N LEU A 283 -15.15 20.96 5.71
CA LEU A 283 -14.15 20.54 6.66
C LEU A 283 -12.87 21.36 6.42
N PRO A 284 -12.46 22.28 7.33
CA PRO A 284 -11.34 23.20 7.07
C PRO A 284 -10.01 22.51 6.75
N ARG A 285 -9.86 21.24 7.14
CA ARG A 285 -8.65 20.42 6.92
C ARG A 285 -8.72 19.58 5.65
N LEU A 286 -9.84 19.67 4.88
CA LEU A 286 -10.04 19.00 3.61
C LEU A 286 -9.59 19.90 2.45
N LEU A 287 -8.62 19.43 1.67
CA LEU A 287 -8.06 20.14 0.51
C LEU A 287 -8.55 19.45 -0.76
N VAL A 288 -9.39 20.12 -1.52
CA VAL A 288 -10.03 19.54 -2.70
C VAL A 288 -9.33 19.99 -3.98
N ARG A 289 -9.14 19.04 -4.92
CA ARG A 289 -8.75 19.28 -6.31
C ARG A 289 -9.63 18.44 -7.23
N THR A 290 -10.04 19.02 -8.35
CA THR A 290 -10.81 18.26 -9.35
C THR A 290 -9.99 17.09 -9.88
N ASP A 291 -10.64 15.96 -10.07
CA ASP A 291 -10.06 14.77 -10.71
C ASP A 291 -10.37 14.69 -12.21
N HIS A 292 -11.08 15.69 -12.76
CA HIS A 292 -11.37 15.82 -14.18
C HIS A 292 -10.44 16.85 -14.84
N LEU A 293 -9.46 16.39 -15.64
CA LEU A 293 -8.41 17.20 -16.26
C LEU A 293 -8.33 16.89 -17.77
N PRO A 294 -9.29 17.39 -18.58
CA PRO A 294 -9.37 17.06 -20.00
C PRO A 294 -8.12 17.40 -20.80
N ALA A 295 -7.44 18.50 -20.46
CA ALA A 295 -6.19 18.91 -21.11
C ALA A 295 -5.04 17.91 -20.92
N GLN A 296 -5.13 17.03 -19.92
CA GLN A 296 -4.17 15.98 -19.63
C GLN A 296 -4.74 14.58 -19.93
N GLN A 297 -5.91 14.50 -20.58
CA GLN A 297 -6.61 13.26 -20.87
C GLN A 297 -6.94 12.45 -19.60
N VAL A 298 -7.22 13.10 -18.47
CA VAL A 298 -7.63 12.48 -17.22
C VAL A 298 -9.11 12.73 -17.02
N SER A 299 -9.90 11.64 -16.97
CA SER A 299 -11.35 11.67 -16.70
C SER A 299 -11.65 11.57 -15.21
N ARG A 300 -10.92 10.71 -14.48
CA ARG A 300 -11.07 10.48 -13.04
C ARG A 300 -9.80 9.92 -12.42
N PHE A 301 -9.58 10.18 -11.14
CA PHE A 301 -8.48 9.58 -10.38
C PHE A 301 -8.81 8.13 -9.98
N SER A 302 -7.79 7.27 -10.01
CA SER A 302 -7.87 5.89 -9.56
C SER A 302 -7.24 5.69 -8.18
N HIS A 303 -7.42 4.51 -7.59
CA HIS A 303 -6.81 4.08 -6.32
C HIS A 303 -5.29 4.34 -6.26
N MET A 304 -4.55 4.04 -7.32
CA MET A 304 -3.10 4.23 -7.37
C MET A 304 -2.66 5.57 -7.99
N GLY A 305 -3.59 6.36 -8.52
CA GLY A 305 -3.32 7.63 -9.17
C GLY A 305 -2.84 8.75 -8.23
N VAL A 306 -2.46 8.42 -7.01
CA VAL A 306 -1.99 9.34 -5.96
C VAL A 306 -0.49 9.18 -5.65
N LEU A 307 0.20 8.20 -6.25
CA LEU A 307 1.54 7.78 -5.83
C LEU A 307 2.67 8.37 -6.67
N PHE A 308 2.54 8.40 -7.99
CA PHE A 308 3.64 8.68 -8.89
C PHE A 308 3.57 10.08 -9.49
N ALA A 309 4.74 10.69 -9.69
CA ALA A 309 4.84 11.94 -10.42
C ALA A 309 4.56 11.74 -11.93
N PRO A 310 4.07 12.76 -12.66
CA PRO A 310 3.88 12.65 -14.12
C PRO A 310 5.16 12.32 -14.89
N VAL A 311 6.32 12.66 -14.35
CA VAL A 311 7.64 12.37 -14.95
C VAL A 311 8.14 10.96 -14.65
N ASN A 312 7.39 10.13 -13.90
CA ASN A 312 7.80 8.77 -13.59
C ASN A 312 7.98 7.93 -14.87
N PRO A 313 9.15 7.30 -15.08
CA PRO A 313 9.47 6.61 -16.34
C PRO A 313 8.65 5.34 -16.56
N LEU A 314 8.04 4.78 -15.50
CA LEU A 314 7.25 3.56 -15.58
C LEU A 314 5.75 3.86 -15.64
N TYR A 315 5.26 4.71 -14.76
CA TYR A 315 3.83 4.94 -14.56
C TYR A 315 3.31 6.32 -14.97
N GLY A 316 4.18 7.24 -15.43
CA GLY A 316 3.76 8.53 -16.00
C GLY A 316 3.00 8.37 -17.34
N PRO A 317 2.46 9.44 -17.92
CA PRO A 317 1.70 9.41 -19.17
C PRO A 317 2.44 8.72 -20.33
N GLY A 318 3.76 8.93 -20.43
CA GLY A 318 4.66 8.27 -21.38
C GLY A 318 5.39 7.05 -20.83
N GLY A 319 5.00 6.55 -19.66
CA GLY A 319 5.69 5.47 -18.96
C GLY A 319 5.54 4.11 -19.66
N SER A 320 6.55 3.25 -19.45
CA SER A 320 6.61 1.92 -20.08
C SER A 320 5.58 0.92 -19.53
N GLN A 321 4.97 1.18 -18.36
CA GLN A 321 4.06 0.28 -17.66
C GLN A 321 2.62 0.79 -17.65
N ARG A 322 2.09 1.15 -18.85
CA ARG A 322 0.70 1.55 -19.00
C ARG A 322 -0.25 0.42 -18.58
N VAL A 323 -1.17 0.71 -17.67
CA VAL A 323 -2.15 -0.26 -17.17
C VAL A 323 -3.41 -0.22 -18.03
N CYS A 324 -3.42 -0.99 -19.13
CA CYS A 324 -4.57 -1.10 -20.03
C CYS A 324 -5.73 -1.90 -19.46
N LEU A 325 -5.49 -2.79 -18.50
CA LEU A 325 -6.57 -3.52 -17.83
C LEU A 325 -7.32 -2.57 -16.89
N ASN A 326 -8.39 -1.98 -17.41
CA ASN A 326 -9.19 -0.97 -16.69
C ASN A 326 -10.71 -1.25 -16.69
N GLY A 327 -11.13 -2.50 -16.89
CA GLY A 327 -12.54 -2.88 -16.86
C GLY A 327 -13.33 -2.46 -18.10
N GLN A 328 -12.66 -2.06 -19.21
CA GLN A 328 -13.25 -1.79 -20.51
C GLN A 328 -13.56 -3.08 -21.30
N THR A 329 -14.03 -2.92 -22.55
CA THR A 329 -14.25 -4.02 -23.48
C THR A 329 -12.94 -4.66 -23.92
N ASP A 330 -12.97 -5.90 -24.43
CA ASP A 330 -11.79 -6.56 -24.99
C ASP A 330 -11.23 -5.80 -26.20
N GLU A 331 -12.09 -5.16 -26.99
CA GLU A 331 -11.70 -4.30 -28.10
C GLU A 331 -10.90 -3.08 -27.61
N ASP A 332 -11.42 -2.33 -26.65
CA ASP A 332 -10.74 -1.16 -26.08
C ASP A 332 -9.45 -1.56 -25.34
N PHE A 333 -9.45 -2.72 -24.69
CA PHE A 333 -8.22 -3.27 -24.10
C PHE A 333 -7.16 -3.55 -25.17
N ALA A 334 -7.55 -4.18 -26.29
CA ALA A 334 -6.64 -4.46 -27.40
C ALA A 334 -6.11 -3.15 -28.03
N ARG A 335 -6.95 -2.14 -28.24
CA ARG A 335 -6.59 -0.82 -28.75
C ARG A 335 -5.59 -0.12 -27.82
N CYS A 336 -5.82 -0.13 -26.52
CA CYS A 336 -4.88 0.39 -25.52
C CYS A 336 -3.52 -0.33 -25.59
N ARG A 337 -3.54 -1.66 -25.71
CA ARG A 337 -2.31 -2.49 -25.84
C ARG A 337 -1.57 -2.25 -27.14
N ALA A 338 -2.29 -1.91 -28.21
CA ALA A 338 -1.71 -1.52 -29.51
C ALA A 338 -1.06 -0.13 -29.49
N GLY A 339 -1.16 0.63 -28.39
CA GLY A 339 -0.53 1.93 -28.24
C GLY A 339 -1.40 3.11 -28.70
N GLU A 340 -2.70 2.91 -28.93
CA GLU A 340 -3.58 4.03 -29.23
C GLU A 340 -3.59 5.09 -28.12
N PRO A 341 -3.88 6.36 -28.43
CA PRO A 341 -4.06 7.41 -27.44
C PRO A 341 -5.15 7.04 -26.43
N VAL A 342 -4.86 7.23 -25.14
CA VAL A 342 -5.79 6.85 -24.08
C VAL A 342 -6.18 8.04 -23.22
N TRP A 343 -7.36 7.94 -22.62
CA TRP A 343 -7.77 8.71 -21.47
C TRP A 343 -7.48 7.90 -20.20
N TYR A 344 -7.16 8.58 -19.12
CA TYR A 344 -6.85 7.94 -17.84
C TYR A 344 -8.04 8.04 -16.88
N SER A 345 -8.38 6.94 -16.22
CA SER A 345 -9.51 6.90 -15.29
C SER A 345 -9.33 5.87 -14.17
N ASP A 346 -10.33 5.81 -13.27
CA ASP A 346 -10.54 4.72 -12.34
C ASP A 346 -11.00 3.43 -13.04
N TRP A 347 -11.08 2.34 -12.28
CA TRP A 347 -11.53 1.04 -12.81
C TRP A 347 -12.99 1.05 -13.20
N GLY A 348 -13.27 0.63 -14.42
CA GLY A 348 -14.61 0.42 -14.94
C GLY A 348 -15.28 1.68 -15.49
N TYR A 349 -14.64 2.85 -15.36
CA TYR A 349 -15.17 4.07 -15.97
C TYR A 349 -15.01 4.05 -17.49
N ARG A 350 -16.06 4.48 -18.21
CA ARG A 350 -16.11 4.49 -19.67
C ARG A 350 -16.78 5.76 -20.18
N GLU A 351 -16.28 6.27 -21.29
CA GLU A 351 -16.88 7.37 -22.04
C GLU A 351 -16.96 6.98 -23.52
N PRO A 352 -18.07 7.31 -24.22
CA PRO A 352 -18.21 7.02 -25.64
C PRO A 352 -17.06 7.59 -26.45
N GLY A 353 -16.48 6.79 -27.35
CA GLY A 353 -15.42 7.20 -28.26
C GLY A 353 -14.02 7.35 -27.63
N LYS A 354 -13.84 7.01 -26.35
CA LYS A 354 -12.57 7.06 -25.66
C LYS A 354 -12.07 5.67 -25.25
N VAL A 355 -10.80 5.41 -25.48
CA VAL A 355 -10.10 4.25 -24.93
C VAL A 355 -9.52 4.67 -23.57
N HIS A 356 -9.78 3.87 -22.51
CA HIS A 356 -9.31 4.20 -21.18
C HIS A 356 -8.17 3.29 -20.70
N ALA A 357 -7.16 3.89 -20.06
CA ALA A 357 -6.18 3.20 -19.24
C ALA A 357 -6.37 3.59 -17.76
N ARG A 358 -5.86 2.78 -16.83
CA ARG A 358 -5.83 3.14 -15.41
C ARG A 358 -4.96 4.37 -15.19
N LEU A 359 -5.46 5.37 -14.47
CA LEU A 359 -4.61 6.47 -14.01
C LEU A 359 -3.60 5.93 -12.98
N THR A 360 -2.33 6.06 -13.27
CA THR A 360 -1.23 5.56 -12.43
C THR A 360 -0.39 6.69 -11.83
N PHE A 361 -0.48 7.90 -12.36
CA PHE A 361 0.27 9.07 -11.92
C PHE A 361 -0.66 10.15 -11.35
N ASN A 362 -0.08 11.07 -10.62
CA ASN A 362 -0.79 12.20 -10.01
C ASN A 362 -0.42 13.51 -10.72
N PRO A 363 -1.32 14.10 -11.52
CA PRO A 363 -1.09 15.40 -12.14
C PRO A 363 -0.78 16.54 -11.15
N TYR A 364 -1.19 16.39 -9.89
CA TYR A 364 -0.95 17.35 -8.82
C TYR A 364 0.18 16.91 -7.86
N PHE A 365 1.11 16.04 -8.31
CA PHE A 365 2.14 15.49 -7.44
C PHE A 365 2.93 16.54 -6.67
N ASP A 366 3.40 17.59 -7.33
CA ASP A 366 4.20 18.65 -6.70
C ASP A 366 3.40 19.41 -5.63
N TRP A 367 2.11 19.66 -5.87
CA TRP A 367 1.24 20.27 -4.88
C TRP A 367 0.96 19.32 -3.70
N GLN A 368 0.69 18.05 -3.96
CA GLN A 368 0.55 17.04 -2.92
C GLN A 368 1.81 16.96 -2.05
N ALA A 369 2.98 16.99 -2.67
CA ALA A 369 4.28 16.97 -1.98
C ALA A 369 4.47 18.20 -1.08
N GLN A 370 4.06 19.39 -1.51
CA GLN A 370 4.07 20.61 -0.67
C GLN A 370 3.15 20.47 0.55
N VAL A 371 1.96 19.91 0.39
CA VAL A 371 1.05 19.64 1.53
C VAL A 371 1.65 18.61 2.49
N MET A 372 2.30 17.57 1.95
CA MET A 372 3.01 16.58 2.74
C MET A 372 4.11 17.22 3.59
N ASP A 373 4.94 18.08 2.99
CA ASP A 373 5.97 18.83 3.71
C ASP A 373 5.40 19.66 4.85
N GLN A 374 4.28 20.37 4.63
CA GLN A 374 3.61 21.19 5.66
C GLN A 374 3.13 20.35 6.84
N VAL A 375 2.53 19.18 6.58
CA VAL A 375 2.04 18.29 7.64
C VAL A 375 3.20 17.71 8.46
N MET A 376 4.29 17.31 7.81
CA MET A 376 5.46 16.76 8.49
C MET A 376 6.21 17.80 9.32
N GLN A 377 6.36 19.03 8.81
CA GLN A 377 7.01 20.12 9.56
C GLN A 377 6.24 20.51 10.83
N ALA A 378 4.92 20.39 10.82
CA ALA A 378 4.09 20.69 12.00
C ALA A 378 4.24 19.64 13.13
N SER A 379 4.82 18.49 12.84
CA SER A 379 5.10 17.43 13.82
C SER A 379 6.43 17.65 14.55
N SER A 380 7.34 18.43 13.98
CA SER A 380 8.60 18.77 14.66
C SER A 380 8.30 19.70 15.83
N PRO A 381 8.71 19.37 17.07
CA PRO A 381 8.63 20.34 18.16
C PRO A 381 9.33 21.60 17.67
N ALA A 382 8.60 22.72 17.69
CA ALA A 382 9.17 23.99 17.29
C ALA A 382 10.53 24.16 17.95
N LEU A 383 11.57 24.48 17.19
CA LEU A 383 12.84 25.04 17.65
C LEU A 383 12.58 26.41 18.30
N THR A 384 11.56 26.48 19.14
CA THR A 384 11.09 27.67 19.84
C THR A 384 11.72 27.65 21.23
N GLN A 385 12.73 28.54 21.38
CA GLN A 385 13.30 28.99 22.66
C GLN A 385 14.45 28.16 23.29
N ARG A 386 15.51 27.87 22.53
CA ARG A 386 16.87 27.83 23.16
C ARG A 386 17.75 29.00 22.72
N GLN A 387 17.16 30.17 22.55
CA GLN A 387 17.90 31.44 22.46
C GLN A 387 17.10 32.50 23.16
N LYS A 388 17.30 32.63 24.48
CA LYS A 388 17.26 33.83 25.31
C LYS A 388 17.03 33.45 26.78
N GLN A 389 18.10 33.10 27.44
CA GLN A 389 18.30 33.56 28.82
C GLN A 389 19.80 33.91 28.97
N PRO A 390 20.09 35.10 29.47
CA PRO A 390 21.43 35.66 29.55
C PRO A 390 22.28 34.96 30.61
#